data_e81e9610c993837dd363e7090d21fe96
#
_entry.id   e81e9610c993837dd363e7090d21fe96
#
_cell.length_a   1.000
_cell.length_b   1.000
_cell.length_c   1.000
_cell.angle_alpha   90.00
_cell.angle_beta   90.00
_cell.angle_gamma   90.00
#
_symmetry.space_group_name_H-M   'P 1'
#
loop_
_entity.id
_entity.type
_entity.pdbx_description
1 polymer ?
#
loop_
_entity_poly.entity_id
_entity_poly.type
_entity_poly.pdbx_seq_one_letter_code
_entity_poly.pdbx_strand_id
1 'polypeptide(L)'
;MTLNIESIDNDTFSVSINSEKNTQYTVTFSDKLRESYNLGHSQKDVIVKYAFEFLLMREPNSSILTSFSIDLISNYFPEFKTRLQENFRKTKGERKS
;
A
#
# COMPACT_ATOMS: atom_id res chain seq x y z
N MET A 1 -6.51 15.23 -7.18
CA MET A 1 -6.87 13.91 -6.64
C MET A 1 -6.56 13.83 -5.17
N THR A 2 -7.45 13.30 -4.39
CA THR A 2 -7.26 13.17 -2.96
C THR A 2 -7.34 11.71 -2.57
N LEU A 3 -6.40 11.28 -1.72
CA LEU A 3 -6.32 9.90 -1.29
C LEU A 3 -6.47 9.88 0.23
N ASN A 4 -7.50 9.18 0.73
CA ASN A 4 -7.74 9.09 2.16
C ASN A 4 -7.74 7.64 2.60
N ILE A 5 -7.07 7.35 3.71
CA ILE A 5 -6.96 5.99 4.23
C ILE A 5 -7.47 5.97 5.64
N GLU A 6 -8.35 5.00 5.93
CA GLU A 6 -8.94 4.88 7.23
C GLU A 6 -8.80 3.45 7.71
N SER A 7 -8.38 3.25 8.94
CA SER A 7 -8.23 1.92 9.49
C SER A 7 -9.58 1.42 9.97
N ILE A 8 -10.02 0.27 9.45
CA ILE A 8 -11.28 -0.31 9.89
C ILE A 8 -10.99 -1.22 11.08
N ASP A 9 -9.96 -2.03 10.97
CA ASP A 9 -9.50 -2.81 12.11
C ASP A 9 -7.99 -3.00 11.93
N ASN A 10 -7.37 -3.86 12.71
CA ASN A 10 -5.93 -3.99 12.71
C ASN A 10 -5.35 -4.38 11.35
N ASP A 11 -6.09 -5.13 10.57
CA ASP A 11 -5.58 -5.61 9.29
C ASP A 11 -6.31 -5.04 8.07
N THR A 12 -7.36 -4.30 8.26
CA THR A 12 -8.23 -3.87 7.16
C THR A 12 -8.29 -2.36 7.06
N PHE A 13 -8.16 -1.85 5.85
CA PHE A 13 -8.17 -0.41 5.63
C PHE A 13 -9.15 -0.03 4.53
N SER A 14 -9.80 1.09 4.69
CA SER A 14 -10.68 1.64 3.68
C SER A 14 -9.92 2.76 2.99
N VAL A 15 -9.88 2.74 1.68
CA VAL A 15 -9.17 3.75 0.91
C VAL A 15 -10.16 4.44 0.00
N SER A 16 -10.19 5.78 0.05
CA SER A 16 -11.07 6.55 -0.79
C SER A 16 -10.24 7.44 -1.71
N ILE A 17 -10.56 7.43 -2.97
CA ILE A 17 -9.87 8.26 -3.95
C ILE A 17 -10.89 9.20 -4.57
N ASN A 18 -10.67 10.51 -4.44
CA ASN A 18 -11.53 11.50 -5.04
C ASN A 18 -10.79 12.14 -6.21
N SER A 19 -11.29 11.92 -7.41
CA SER A 19 -10.72 12.52 -8.60
C SER A 19 -11.89 12.73 -9.55
N GLU A 20 -11.74 12.57 -10.84
CA GLU A 20 -12.84 12.70 -11.76
C GLU A 20 -13.90 11.67 -11.39
N LYS A 21 -13.47 10.52 -10.88
CA LYS A 21 -14.40 9.53 -10.37
C LYS A 21 -14.03 9.29 -8.93
N ASN A 22 -15.03 9.17 -8.07
CA ASN A 22 -14.80 8.88 -6.66
C ASN A 22 -14.92 7.37 -6.49
N THR A 23 -13.86 6.75 -6.00
CA THR A 23 -13.84 5.30 -5.83
C THR A 23 -13.44 4.95 -4.41
N GLN A 24 -13.81 3.77 -3.99
CA GLN A 24 -13.53 3.32 -2.65
C GLN A 24 -13.08 1.88 -2.67
N TYR A 25 -12.15 1.54 -1.81
CA TYR A 25 -11.54 0.23 -1.79
C TYR A 25 -11.42 -0.29 -0.36
N THR A 26 -11.42 -1.62 -0.23
CA THR A 26 -11.16 -2.25 1.06
C THR A 26 -9.93 -3.13 0.85
N VAL A 27 -8.86 -2.86 1.58
CA VAL A 27 -7.63 -3.64 1.42
C VAL A 27 -7.18 -4.18 2.76
N THR A 28 -6.52 -5.32 2.72
CA THR A 28 -6.01 -5.95 3.93
C THR A 28 -4.48 -5.92 3.91
N PHE A 29 -3.90 -5.72 5.09
CA PHE A 29 -2.46 -5.75 5.22
C PHE A 29 -2.17 -6.21 6.64
N SER A 30 -1.91 -7.50 6.80
CA SER A 30 -1.74 -8.11 8.12
C SER A 30 -0.33 -7.92 8.67
N ASP A 31 -0.17 -8.18 9.96
CA ASP A 31 1.14 -8.12 10.58
C ASP A 31 2.04 -9.16 9.96
N LYS A 32 1.49 -10.32 9.63
CA LYS A 32 2.26 -11.38 9.04
C LYS A 32 2.80 -10.95 7.68
N LEU A 33 1.99 -10.26 6.89
CA LEU A 33 2.42 -9.80 5.59
C LEU A 33 3.49 -8.74 5.74
N ARG A 34 3.34 -7.85 6.72
CA ARG A 34 4.34 -6.82 6.97
C ARG A 34 5.68 -7.46 7.32
N GLU A 35 5.65 -8.52 8.12
CA GLU A 35 6.86 -9.22 8.47
C GLU A 35 7.47 -9.93 7.28
N SER A 36 6.64 -10.51 6.42
CA SER A 36 7.16 -11.23 5.27
C SER A 36 7.85 -10.29 4.28
N TYR A 37 7.48 -9.00 4.30
CA TYR A 37 8.10 -8.03 3.44
C TYR A 37 9.28 -7.34 4.15
N ASN A 38 9.58 -7.71 5.39
CA ASN A 38 10.67 -7.14 6.16
C ASN A 38 10.53 -5.63 6.35
N LEU A 39 9.34 -5.18 6.64
CA LEU A 39 9.08 -3.76 6.79
C LEU A 39 9.20 -3.31 8.24
N GLY A 40 9.48 -4.22 9.16
CA GLY A 40 9.72 -3.88 10.54
C GLY A 40 8.50 -3.30 11.21
N HIS A 41 8.65 -2.14 11.84
CA HIS A 41 7.56 -1.51 12.53
C HIS A 41 6.95 -0.36 11.75
N SER A 42 7.11 -0.37 10.45
CA SER A 42 6.53 0.68 9.61
C SER A 42 5.01 0.68 9.79
N GLN A 43 4.41 1.86 9.78
CA GLN A 43 2.99 1.96 9.99
C GLN A 43 2.21 1.45 8.78
N LYS A 44 1.20 0.66 9.05
CA LYS A 44 0.45 0.03 7.97
C LYS A 44 -0.28 1.04 7.09
N ASP A 45 -0.84 2.09 7.68
CA ASP A 45 -1.56 3.06 6.87
C ASP A 45 -0.64 3.78 5.91
N VAL A 46 0.60 4.03 6.30
CA VAL A 46 1.56 4.67 5.42
C VAL A 46 1.93 3.72 4.29
N ILE A 47 2.06 2.42 4.60
CA ILE A 47 2.38 1.43 3.58
C ILE A 47 1.21 1.30 2.59
N VAL A 48 -0.02 1.31 3.08
CA VAL A 48 -1.19 1.23 2.21
C VAL A 48 -1.25 2.46 1.30
N LYS A 49 -0.91 3.63 1.83
CA LYS A 49 -0.91 4.83 1.02
C LYS A 49 0.14 4.71 -0.08
N TYR A 50 1.33 4.22 0.26
CA TYR A 50 2.37 4.05 -0.73
C TYR A 50 1.92 3.06 -1.81
N ALA A 51 1.24 1.99 -1.39
CA ALA A 51 0.77 0.99 -2.34
C ALA A 51 -0.19 1.58 -3.35
N PHE A 52 -1.10 2.44 -2.90
CA PHE A 52 -2.04 3.05 -3.81
C PHE A 52 -1.38 4.10 -4.70
N GLU A 53 -0.40 4.83 -4.18
CA GLU A 53 0.33 5.76 -5.01
C GLU A 53 1.09 5.01 -6.10
N PHE A 54 1.64 3.85 -5.75
CA PHE A 54 2.33 3.02 -6.72
C PHE A 54 1.36 2.55 -7.80
N LEU A 55 0.17 2.09 -7.41
CA LEU A 55 -0.81 1.62 -8.37
C LEU A 55 -1.31 2.73 -9.27
N LEU A 56 -1.55 3.92 -8.70
CA LEU A 56 -2.08 5.02 -9.48
C LEU A 56 -1.10 5.56 -10.51
N MET A 57 0.18 5.28 -10.33
CA MET A 57 1.14 5.66 -11.35
C MET A 57 1.08 4.73 -12.54
N ARG A 58 0.45 3.58 -12.39
CA ARG A 58 0.40 2.59 -13.45
C ARG A 58 -0.98 2.38 -14.03
N GLU A 59 -2.03 2.63 -13.26
CA GLU A 59 -3.40 2.40 -13.71
C GLU A 59 -4.34 3.45 -13.15
N PRO A 60 -5.42 3.76 -13.87
CA PRO A 60 -6.39 4.72 -13.36
C PRO A 60 -7.12 4.08 -12.19
N ASN A 61 -7.67 4.90 -11.29
CA ASN A 61 -8.32 4.36 -10.12
C ASN A 61 -9.51 3.45 -10.46
N SER A 62 -10.15 3.67 -11.59
CA SER A 62 -11.28 2.82 -11.96
C SER A 62 -10.86 1.41 -12.37
N SER A 63 -9.56 1.18 -12.60
CA SER A 63 -9.08 -0.14 -12.97
C SER A 63 -8.58 -0.94 -11.77
N ILE A 64 -8.50 -0.34 -10.61
CA ILE A 64 -8.01 -1.03 -9.43
C ILE A 64 -9.14 -1.83 -8.80
N LEU A 65 -8.86 -3.06 -8.37
CA LEU A 65 -9.87 -3.89 -7.73
C LEU A 65 -10.36 -3.21 -6.47
N THR A 66 -11.64 -3.37 -6.16
CA THR A 66 -12.22 -2.67 -5.01
C THR A 66 -11.97 -3.38 -3.69
N SER A 67 -11.49 -4.60 -3.73
CA SER A 67 -11.20 -5.34 -2.50
C SER A 67 -10.06 -6.31 -2.78
N PHE A 68 -8.98 -6.19 -2.04
CA PHE A 68 -7.83 -7.07 -2.25
C PHE A 68 -6.85 -6.98 -1.08
N SER A 69 -5.92 -7.92 -1.05
CA SER A 69 -4.84 -7.90 -0.07
C SER A 69 -3.64 -7.21 -0.72
N ILE A 70 -2.86 -6.50 0.05
CA ILE A 70 -1.73 -5.74 -0.48
C ILE A 70 -0.74 -6.64 -1.25
N ASP A 71 -0.58 -7.89 -0.84
CA ASP A 71 0.35 -8.77 -1.55
C ASP A 71 -0.10 -9.11 -2.96
N LEU A 72 -1.37 -8.88 -3.29
CA LEU A 72 -1.84 -9.12 -4.64
C LEU A 72 -1.11 -8.19 -5.62
N ILE A 73 -0.72 -7.01 -5.15
CA ILE A 73 -0.03 -6.06 -6.02
C ILE A 73 1.28 -6.66 -6.52
N SER A 74 1.98 -7.42 -5.68
CA SER A 74 3.23 -8.04 -6.08
C SER A 74 3.03 -9.11 -7.15
N ASN A 75 1.83 -9.68 -7.24
CA ASN A 75 1.56 -10.66 -8.28
C ASN A 75 1.42 -10.00 -9.64
N TYR A 76 0.90 -8.78 -9.70
CA TYR A 76 0.76 -8.11 -10.97
C TYR A 76 1.99 -7.26 -11.28
N PHE A 77 2.65 -6.74 -10.26
CA PHE A 77 3.82 -5.89 -10.45
C PHE A 77 4.92 -6.39 -9.52
N PRO A 78 5.71 -7.36 -9.96
CA PRO A 78 6.74 -7.97 -9.10
C PRO A 78 7.70 -6.97 -8.46
N GLU A 79 7.94 -5.84 -9.10
CA GLU A 79 8.85 -4.86 -8.54
C GLU A 79 8.26 -4.13 -7.34
N PHE A 80 6.97 -4.29 -7.07
CA PHE A 80 6.35 -3.60 -5.94
C PHE A 80 7.01 -3.95 -4.63
N LYS A 81 7.30 -5.23 -4.40
CA LYS A 81 7.89 -5.65 -3.15
C LYS A 81 9.26 -5.01 -2.96
N THR A 82 10.06 -4.98 -3.99
CA THR A 82 11.38 -4.38 -3.91
C THR A 82 11.30 -2.88 -3.67
N ARG A 83 10.40 -2.21 -4.38
CA ARG A 83 10.24 -0.79 -4.20
C ARG A 83 9.75 -0.45 -2.81
N LEU A 84 8.83 -1.25 -2.30
CA LEU A 84 8.30 -1.05 -0.98
C LEU A 84 9.39 -1.23 0.05
N GLN A 85 10.20 -2.27 -0.09
CA GLN A 85 11.28 -2.52 0.83
C GLN A 85 12.32 -1.41 0.79
N GLU A 86 12.65 -0.94 -0.38
CA GLU A 86 13.62 0.13 -0.50
C GLU A 86 13.11 1.41 0.15
N ASN A 87 11.83 1.69 -0.03
CA ASN A 87 11.28 2.92 0.50
C ASN A 87 11.21 2.93 2.02
N PHE A 88 10.85 1.81 2.63
CA PHE A 88 10.67 1.76 4.07
C PHE A 88 11.88 1.28 4.85
N ARG A 89 12.66 0.38 4.28
CA ARG A 89 13.86 -0.05 4.95
C ARG A 89 14.93 0.99 4.93
N LYS A 90 15.03 1.74 3.83
CA LYS A 90 15.99 2.73 3.73
C LYS A 90 15.96 3.72 4.83
N THR A 91 14.81 3.98 5.36
CA THR A 91 14.65 4.91 6.39
C THR A 91 15.43 4.55 7.60
N LYS A 92 15.63 3.28 7.89
CA LYS A 92 16.36 2.96 9.02
C LYS A 92 17.73 2.57 8.67
N GLY A 93 17.98 2.08 7.55
CA GLY A 93 19.29 1.69 7.21
C GLY A 93 20.23 2.77 6.93
N GLU A 94 19.73 3.77 6.25
CA GLU A 94 20.61 4.68 5.86
C GLU A 94 21.17 5.53 6.82
N ARG A 95 20.70 5.50 7.94
CA ARG A 95 21.22 6.36 8.77
C ARG A 95 22.54 5.96 9.07
N LYS A 96 22.87 4.88 8.96
CA LYS A 96 24.05 4.50 9.37
C LYS A 96 25.03 4.81 8.41
N SER A 97 24.68 5.07 7.43
CA SER A 97 25.71 5.25 6.48
C SER A 97 26.45 6.51 6.63
#